data_b403270e002cd8bed540a7ab760cab04
#
_entry.id   b403270e002cd8bed540a7ab760cab04
#
_cell.length_a   1.000
_cell.length_b   1.000
_cell.length_c   1.000
_cell.angle_alpha   90.00
_cell.angle_beta   90.00
_cell.angle_gamma   90.00
#
_symmetry.space_group_name_H-M   'P 1'
#
loop_
_entity.id
_entity.type
_entity.pdbx_description
1 polymer ?
#
loop_
_entity_poly.entity_id
_entity_poly.type
_entity_poly.pdbx_seq_one_letter_code
_entity_poly.pdbx_strand_id
1 'polypeptide(L)'
;MESFTTAHQRQEAWLARDLALLNDAAAFAPMVNRADLQVGRRPLPDDPNHLFRWRLPRVAAPADVVFAGFVTHILDYHHEWTREFVDGYVVEQLSPTARVVYQRFEPGIPGIAKRDVCALEVTRELAPGVKLASFRSVDRLPPAPGYARIDWWGGALCTTLDGGQTSELIYLDRENQGGWLPAWLVNRTMKQYLVTQAEQVQRFFADGGPMALRRPEP
;
A
#
# COMPACT_ATOMS: atom_id res chain seq x y z
N MET A 1 26.22 9.02 -9.84
CA MET A 1 25.59 9.44 -8.59
C MET A 1 24.54 10.48 -8.93
N GLU A 2 23.27 10.19 -8.72
CA GLU A 2 22.19 11.12 -9.03
C GLU A 2 22.25 12.32 -8.07
N SER A 3 22.02 13.55 -8.59
CA SER A 3 22.07 14.74 -7.76
C SER A 3 20.85 14.75 -6.80
N PHE A 4 21.00 15.32 -5.61
CA PHE A 4 19.91 15.46 -4.63
C PHE A 4 18.69 16.17 -5.23
N THR A 5 18.89 17.18 -6.05
CA THR A 5 17.85 17.91 -6.76
C THR A 5 17.03 17.02 -7.69
N THR A 6 17.70 16.14 -8.44
CA THR A 6 17.03 15.19 -9.37
C THR A 6 16.20 14.14 -8.61
N ALA A 7 16.73 13.61 -7.50
CA ALA A 7 16.01 12.66 -6.66
C ALA A 7 14.75 13.28 -6.05
N HIS A 8 14.85 14.49 -5.53
CA HIS A 8 13.72 15.24 -4.98
C HIS A 8 12.65 15.54 -6.04
N GLN A 9 13.03 16.03 -7.21
CA GLN A 9 12.10 16.29 -8.33
C GLN A 9 11.35 15.03 -8.74
N ARG A 10 12.03 13.87 -8.73
CA ARG A 10 11.40 12.59 -9.05
C ARG A 10 10.37 12.18 -8.00
N GLN A 11 10.66 12.36 -6.72
CA GLN A 11 9.71 12.10 -5.63
C GLN A 11 8.46 12.98 -5.73
N GLU A 12 8.64 14.27 -6.03
CA GLU A 12 7.53 15.19 -6.27
C GLU A 12 6.64 14.76 -7.44
N ALA A 13 7.25 14.34 -8.55
CA ALA A 13 6.52 13.85 -9.71
C ALA A 13 5.72 12.56 -9.39
N TRP A 14 6.26 11.67 -8.56
CA TRP A 14 5.53 10.47 -8.10
C TRP A 14 4.33 10.83 -7.23
N LEU A 15 4.51 11.69 -6.24
CA LEU A 15 3.43 12.14 -5.38
C LEU A 15 2.31 12.81 -6.18
N ALA A 16 2.65 13.70 -7.11
CA ALA A 16 1.67 14.37 -7.97
C ALA A 16 0.90 13.38 -8.87
N ARG A 17 1.61 12.42 -9.48
CA ARG A 17 1.00 11.38 -10.31
C ARG A 17 0.06 10.50 -9.50
N ASP A 18 0.50 10.03 -8.35
CA ASP A 18 -0.29 9.11 -7.53
C ASP A 18 -1.51 9.82 -6.94
N LEU A 19 -1.38 11.07 -6.53
CA LEU A 19 -2.50 11.89 -6.09
C LEU A 19 -3.56 12.05 -7.20
N ALA A 20 -3.13 12.29 -8.43
CA ALA A 20 -4.04 12.37 -9.57
C ALA A 20 -4.78 11.05 -9.79
N LEU A 21 -4.08 9.92 -9.75
CA LEU A 21 -4.67 8.59 -9.92
C LEU A 21 -5.59 8.18 -8.75
N LEU A 22 -5.22 8.53 -7.51
CA LEU A 22 -6.05 8.28 -6.32
C LEU A 22 -7.38 9.01 -6.41
N ASN A 23 -7.41 10.23 -6.96
CA ASN A 23 -8.61 11.03 -7.11
C ASN A 23 -9.43 10.72 -8.38
N ASP A 24 -8.86 10.05 -9.37
CA ASP A 24 -9.53 9.73 -10.65
C ASP A 24 -10.20 8.35 -10.61
N ALA A 25 -11.31 8.24 -9.87
CA ALA A 25 -12.08 6.99 -9.83
C ALA A 25 -12.63 6.57 -11.20
N ALA A 26 -12.92 7.52 -12.08
CA ALA A 26 -13.50 7.27 -13.41
C ALA A 26 -12.51 6.55 -14.35
N ALA A 27 -11.21 6.67 -14.11
CA ALA A 27 -10.18 5.96 -14.86
C ALA A 27 -10.11 4.45 -14.58
N PHE A 28 -10.88 3.95 -13.62
CA PHE A 28 -10.85 2.55 -13.20
C PHE A 28 -12.16 1.86 -13.51
N ALA A 29 -12.11 0.78 -14.28
CA ALA A 29 -13.27 -0.08 -14.51
C ALA A 29 -13.68 -0.76 -13.18
N PRO A 30 -14.95 -0.64 -12.73
CA PRO A 30 -15.37 -1.15 -11.44
C PRO A 30 -15.34 -2.69 -11.40
N MET A 31 -14.83 -3.24 -10.32
CA MET A 31 -14.81 -4.68 -10.00
C MET A 31 -15.71 -5.00 -8.81
N VAL A 32 -15.77 -4.08 -7.84
CA VAL A 32 -16.66 -4.09 -6.68
C VAL A 32 -17.16 -2.65 -6.47
N ASN A 33 -18.45 -2.51 -6.22
CA ASN A 33 -19.06 -1.22 -5.94
C ASN A 33 -20.10 -1.39 -4.82
N ARG A 34 -19.64 -1.45 -3.59
CA ARG A 34 -20.45 -1.48 -2.37
C ARG A 34 -20.39 -0.12 -1.68
N ALA A 35 -21.32 0.15 -0.80
CA ALA A 35 -21.33 1.39 -0.02
C ALA A 35 -20.10 1.53 0.89
N ASP A 36 -19.56 0.41 1.36
CA ASP A 36 -18.45 0.32 2.30
C ASP A 36 -17.10 0.03 1.62
N LEU A 37 -17.10 -0.45 0.37
CA LEU A 37 -15.89 -0.80 -0.37
C LEU A 37 -16.08 -0.65 -1.88
N GLN A 38 -15.17 0.07 -2.50
CA GLN A 38 -15.07 0.18 -3.96
C GLN A 38 -13.72 -0.36 -4.44
N VAL A 39 -13.72 -1.22 -5.44
CA VAL A 39 -12.50 -1.73 -6.08
C VAL A 39 -12.63 -1.55 -7.58
N GLY A 40 -11.62 -0.98 -8.19
CA GLY A 40 -11.53 -0.80 -9.63
C GLY A 40 -10.18 -1.25 -10.17
N ARG A 41 -10.13 -1.52 -11.47
CA ARG A 41 -8.90 -1.86 -12.19
C ARG A 41 -8.71 -0.97 -13.41
N ARG A 42 -7.46 -0.73 -13.76
CA ARG A 42 -7.04 -0.02 -14.95
C ARG A 42 -5.91 -0.78 -15.64
N PRO A 43 -6.08 -1.24 -16.90
CA PRO A 43 -4.94 -1.71 -17.69
C PRO A 43 -3.95 -0.56 -17.91
N LEU A 44 -2.66 -0.87 -17.92
CA LEU A 44 -1.61 0.09 -18.19
C LEU A 44 -1.07 -0.15 -19.59
N PRO A 45 -0.77 0.91 -20.36
CA PRO A 45 -0.04 0.77 -21.62
C PRO A 45 1.34 0.12 -21.34
N ASP A 46 1.73 -0.83 -22.17
CA ASP A 46 3.04 -1.49 -22.13
C ASP A 46 3.38 -2.25 -20.83
N ASP A 47 2.38 -2.48 -19.95
CA ASP A 47 2.54 -3.25 -18.73
C ASP A 47 1.46 -4.34 -18.65
N PRO A 48 1.83 -5.63 -18.58
CA PRO A 48 0.85 -6.71 -18.47
C PRO A 48 0.15 -6.74 -17.12
N ASN A 49 0.68 -6.06 -16.09
CA ASN A 49 0.06 -5.97 -14.78
C ASN A 49 -0.88 -4.76 -14.72
N HIS A 50 -2.06 -4.97 -14.19
CA HIS A 50 -3.02 -3.89 -14.03
C HIS A 50 -2.69 -3.02 -12.81
N LEU A 51 -3.10 -1.76 -12.88
CA LEU A 51 -3.21 -0.90 -11.72
C LEU A 51 -4.59 -1.11 -11.08
N PHE A 52 -4.59 -1.34 -9.79
CA PHE A 52 -5.79 -1.47 -8.98
C PHE A 52 -5.96 -0.26 -8.08
N ARG A 53 -7.19 0.08 -7.79
CA ARG A 53 -7.57 1.12 -6.84
C ARG A 53 -8.68 0.56 -5.97
N TRP A 54 -8.48 0.59 -4.63
CA TRP A 54 -9.61 0.38 -3.74
C TRP A 54 -9.84 1.59 -2.83
N ARG A 55 -11.05 1.72 -2.35
CA ARG A 55 -11.49 2.81 -1.51
C ARG A 55 -12.37 2.28 -0.39
N LEU A 56 -12.05 2.64 0.84
CA LEU A 56 -12.89 2.55 2.02
C LEU A 56 -13.46 3.95 2.28
N PRO A 57 -14.73 4.21 1.94
CA PRO A 57 -15.32 5.54 2.08
C PRO A 57 -15.42 6.02 3.53
N ARG A 58 -15.40 5.07 4.47
CA ARG A 58 -15.46 5.36 5.91
C ARG A 58 -14.70 4.28 6.68
N VAL A 59 -13.63 4.69 7.33
CA VAL A 59 -12.87 3.89 8.30
C VAL A 59 -13.16 4.44 9.69
N ALA A 60 -13.39 3.58 10.67
CA ALA A 60 -13.80 3.96 12.03
C ALA A 60 -12.61 4.44 12.89
N ALA A 61 -11.78 5.32 12.33
CA ALA A 61 -10.64 5.94 13.01
C ALA A 61 -10.26 7.27 12.33
N PRO A 62 -9.64 8.21 13.06
CA PRO A 62 -9.07 9.42 12.49
C PRO A 62 -8.02 9.14 11.41
N ALA A 63 -7.88 10.03 10.43
CA ALA A 63 -6.92 9.85 9.33
C ALA A 63 -5.47 9.69 9.80
N ASP A 64 -5.07 10.37 10.88
CA ASP A 64 -3.73 10.23 11.47
C ASP A 64 -3.49 8.81 11.99
N VAL A 65 -4.49 8.20 12.64
CA VAL A 65 -4.42 6.83 13.16
C VAL A 65 -4.38 5.82 12.01
N VAL A 66 -5.24 6.01 10.99
CA VAL A 66 -5.28 5.14 9.81
C VAL A 66 -3.96 5.24 9.03
N PHE A 67 -3.48 6.44 8.79
CA PHE A 67 -2.22 6.65 8.07
C PHE A 67 -1.02 6.11 8.85
N ALA A 68 -0.99 6.31 10.17
CA ALA A 68 0.05 5.75 11.01
C ALA A 68 0.06 4.23 10.96
N GLY A 69 -1.07 3.55 11.12
CA GLY A 69 -1.14 2.10 11.09
C GLY A 69 -0.90 1.51 9.70
N PHE A 70 -1.52 2.08 8.66
CA PHE A 70 -1.49 1.53 7.31
C PHE A 70 -0.22 1.90 6.51
N VAL A 71 0.46 3.02 6.87
CA VAL A 71 1.66 3.51 6.18
C VAL A 71 2.85 3.56 7.13
N THR A 72 2.86 4.50 8.08
CA THR A 72 4.08 4.82 8.84
C THR A 72 4.57 3.65 9.70
N HIS A 73 3.66 2.91 10.30
CA HIS A 73 3.93 1.74 11.13
C HIS A 73 3.45 0.43 10.50
N ILE A 74 3.39 0.39 9.16
CA ILE A 74 2.92 -0.79 8.43
C ILE A 74 3.68 -2.06 8.83
N LEU A 75 4.96 -1.97 9.10
CA LEU A 75 5.81 -3.11 9.46
C LEU A 75 5.38 -3.77 10.78
N ASP A 76 4.76 -3.00 11.68
CA ASP A 76 4.27 -3.50 12.97
C ASP A 76 2.90 -4.19 12.84
N TYR A 77 2.09 -3.78 11.83
CA TYR A 77 0.69 -4.17 11.73
C TYR A 77 0.32 -4.89 10.44
N HIS A 78 1.22 -5.03 9.48
CA HIS A 78 0.93 -5.59 8.15
C HIS A 78 0.32 -7.00 8.21
N HIS A 79 0.70 -7.81 9.20
CA HIS A 79 0.16 -9.15 9.43
C HIS A 79 -1.35 -9.16 9.79
N GLU A 80 -1.91 -8.02 10.22
CA GLU A 80 -3.33 -7.91 10.57
C GLU A 80 -4.25 -7.96 9.34
N TRP A 81 -3.73 -7.56 8.16
CA TRP A 81 -4.52 -7.58 6.92
C TRP A 81 -3.83 -8.26 5.74
N THR A 82 -2.61 -8.75 5.93
CA THR A 82 -1.88 -9.54 4.92
C THR A 82 -1.33 -10.78 5.59
N ARG A 83 -2.07 -11.87 5.47
CA ARG A 83 -1.73 -13.16 6.10
C ARG A 83 -0.36 -13.68 5.69
N GLU A 84 0.04 -13.40 4.46
CA GLU A 84 1.31 -13.82 3.85
C GLU A 84 2.50 -13.01 4.36
N PHE A 85 2.29 -11.90 5.03
CA PHE A 85 3.37 -11.08 5.59
C PHE A 85 4.11 -11.83 6.68
N VAL A 86 5.44 -11.90 6.56
CA VAL A 86 6.31 -12.57 7.53
C VAL A 86 6.97 -11.57 8.45
N ASP A 87 7.71 -10.64 7.86
CA ASP A 87 8.42 -9.58 8.58
C ASP A 87 8.84 -8.45 7.63
N GLY A 88 9.36 -7.39 8.23
CA GLY A 88 9.95 -6.27 7.51
C GLY A 88 10.75 -5.37 8.42
N TYR A 89 11.57 -4.52 7.81
CA TYR A 89 12.36 -3.54 8.53
C TYR A 89 12.67 -2.31 7.68
N VAL A 90 13.01 -1.22 8.34
CA VAL A 90 13.51 -0.01 7.66
C VAL A 90 14.97 -0.24 7.31
N VAL A 91 15.26 -0.22 6.00
CA VAL A 91 16.62 -0.37 5.46
C VAL A 91 17.40 0.93 5.66
N GLU A 92 16.77 2.05 5.37
CA GLU A 92 17.39 3.38 5.40
C GLU A 92 16.33 4.46 5.66
N GLN A 93 16.58 5.34 6.61
CA GLN A 93 15.80 6.56 6.81
C GLN A 93 16.46 7.70 6.04
N LEU A 94 15.84 8.17 4.96
CA LEU A 94 16.39 9.20 4.08
C LEU A 94 16.06 10.62 4.56
N SER A 95 14.86 10.79 5.13
CA SER A 95 14.37 12.03 5.72
C SER A 95 13.20 11.72 6.66
N PRO A 96 12.64 12.70 7.40
CA PRO A 96 11.43 12.46 8.19
C PRO A 96 10.22 11.95 7.39
N THR A 97 10.21 12.18 6.08
CA THR A 97 9.10 11.84 5.18
C THR A 97 9.47 10.84 4.08
N ALA A 98 10.69 10.28 4.10
CA ALA A 98 11.13 9.32 3.09
C ALA A 98 12.00 8.24 3.71
N ARG A 99 11.68 6.98 3.45
CA ARG A 99 12.44 5.82 3.94
C ARG A 99 12.43 4.68 2.93
N VAL A 100 13.44 3.84 2.99
CA VAL A 100 13.47 2.56 2.26
C VAL A 100 13.05 1.46 3.23
N VAL A 101 12.03 0.70 2.86
CA VAL A 101 11.53 -0.44 3.63
C VAL A 101 11.76 -1.73 2.87
N TYR A 102 12.00 -2.80 3.62
CA TYR A 102 12.08 -4.16 3.12
C TYR A 102 11.03 -5.01 3.79
N GLN A 103 10.32 -5.85 3.01
CA GLN A 103 9.26 -6.71 3.52
C GLN A 103 9.35 -8.09 2.86
N ARG A 104 8.97 -9.14 3.60
CA ARG A 104 8.92 -10.52 3.14
C ARG A 104 7.53 -11.10 3.28
N PHE A 105 7.17 -11.93 2.29
CA PHE A 105 5.86 -12.57 2.20
C PHE A 105 6.02 -14.05 1.84
N GLU A 106 5.26 -14.92 2.50
CA GLU A 106 5.21 -16.34 2.24
C GLU A 106 3.78 -16.78 1.91
N PRO A 107 3.43 -16.92 0.61
CA PRO A 107 2.07 -17.28 0.20
C PRO A 107 1.60 -18.65 0.71
N GLY A 108 2.50 -19.53 1.13
CA GLY A 108 2.14 -20.86 1.64
C GLY A 108 1.55 -21.80 0.58
N ILE A 109 1.68 -21.48 -0.69
CA ILE A 109 1.14 -22.24 -1.81
C ILE A 109 2.28 -23.07 -2.42
N PRO A 110 2.15 -24.43 -2.47
CA PRO A 110 3.16 -25.27 -3.10
C PRO A 110 3.49 -24.84 -4.53
N GLY A 111 4.78 -24.74 -4.83
CA GLY A 111 5.26 -24.31 -6.15
C GLY A 111 5.28 -22.80 -6.38
N ILE A 112 4.73 -21.99 -5.48
CA ILE A 112 4.85 -20.53 -5.50
C ILE A 112 6.01 -20.13 -4.61
N ALA A 113 7.02 -19.48 -5.20
CA ALA A 113 8.16 -18.98 -4.45
C ALA A 113 7.71 -17.92 -3.42
N LYS A 114 8.47 -17.77 -2.34
CA LYS A 114 8.33 -16.66 -1.41
C LYS A 114 8.57 -15.33 -2.14
N ARG A 115 8.08 -14.24 -1.61
CA ARG A 115 8.18 -12.90 -2.21
C ARG A 115 8.86 -11.94 -1.26
N ASP A 116 9.66 -11.03 -1.83
CA ASP A 116 10.15 -9.88 -1.10
C ASP A 116 9.93 -8.58 -1.90
N VAL A 117 9.91 -7.48 -1.19
CA VAL A 117 9.88 -6.14 -1.76
C VAL A 117 10.88 -5.25 -1.04
N CYS A 118 11.58 -4.42 -1.80
CA CYS A 118 12.38 -3.32 -1.27
C CYS A 118 11.84 -2.05 -1.92
N ALA A 119 11.25 -1.16 -1.13
CA ALA A 119 10.54 0.00 -1.66
C ALA A 119 10.95 1.29 -0.96
N LEU A 120 11.06 2.36 -1.73
CA LEU A 120 11.08 3.72 -1.25
C LEU A 120 9.64 4.14 -0.95
N GLU A 121 9.41 4.55 0.27
CA GLU A 121 8.18 5.16 0.76
C GLU A 121 8.41 6.66 0.95
N VAL A 122 7.55 7.48 0.36
CA VAL A 122 7.55 8.95 0.52
C VAL A 122 6.19 9.38 1.00
N THR A 123 6.15 10.16 2.08
CA THR A 123 4.91 10.64 2.69
C THR A 123 4.81 12.15 2.64
N ARG A 124 3.58 12.67 2.62
CA ARG A 124 3.29 14.09 2.66
C ARG A 124 1.96 14.39 3.33
N GLU A 125 1.91 15.41 4.13
CA GLU A 125 0.67 16.05 4.54
C GLU A 125 0.32 17.15 3.52
N LEU A 126 -0.82 17.02 2.85
CA LEU A 126 -1.28 17.96 1.82
C LEU A 126 -2.06 19.12 2.42
N ALA A 127 -2.79 18.86 3.49
CA ALA A 127 -3.55 19.80 4.31
C ALA A 127 -3.81 19.15 5.66
N PRO A 128 -4.24 19.87 6.70
CA PRO A 128 -4.63 19.26 7.98
C PRO A 128 -5.62 18.12 7.78
N GLY A 129 -5.23 16.92 8.22
CA GLY A 129 -6.04 15.70 8.08
C GLY A 129 -6.10 15.09 6.68
N VAL A 130 -5.24 15.52 5.74
CA VAL A 130 -5.12 14.93 4.39
C VAL A 130 -3.68 14.47 4.16
N LYS A 131 -3.46 13.17 4.18
CA LYS A 131 -2.13 12.55 4.09
C LYS A 131 -1.99 11.66 2.87
N LEU A 132 -0.88 11.83 2.18
CA LEU A 132 -0.51 11.09 0.97
C LEU A 132 0.75 10.27 1.22
N ALA A 133 0.77 9.04 0.73
CA ALA A 133 1.99 8.23 0.60
C ALA A 133 2.15 7.78 -0.85
N SER A 134 3.39 7.62 -1.27
CA SER A 134 3.77 7.03 -2.56
C SER A 134 4.85 5.97 -2.33
N PHE A 135 4.71 4.84 -3.00
CA PHE A 135 5.58 3.68 -2.85
C PHE A 135 6.19 3.30 -4.20
N ARG A 136 7.48 2.99 -4.22
CA ARG A 136 8.19 2.54 -5.43
C ARG A 136 9.24 1.51 -5.08
N SER A 137 9.22 0.38 -5.77
CA SER A 137 10.33 -0.56 -5.69
C SER A 137 11.64 0.12 -6.05
N VAL A 138 12.69 -0.19 -5.29
CA VAL A 138 14.04 0.32 -5.48
C VAL A 138 15.05 -0.82 -5.35
N ASP A 139 16.15 -0.70 -6.07
CA ASP A 139 17.23 -1.68 -6.03
C ASP A 139 18.29 -1.29 -4.97
N ARG A 140 17.89 -1.42 -3.70
CA ARG A 140 18.78 -1.15 -2.54
C ARG A 140 19.35 -2.40 -1.92
N LEU A 141 18.62 -3.52 -2.02
CA LEU A 141 19.02 -4.81 -1.50
C LEU A 141 18.77 -5.89 -2.55
N PRO A 142 19.65 -6.88 -2.70
CA PRO A 142 19.36 -8.05 -3.51
C PRO A 142 18.15 -8.80 -2.95
N PRO A 143 17.41 -9.55 -3.77
CA PRO A 143 16.37 -10.47 -3.28
C PRO A 143 16.95 -11.44 -2.24
N ALA A 144 16.17 -11.75 -1.22
CA ALA A 144 16.57 -12.76 -0.25
C ALA A 144 16.71 -14.14 -0.92
N PRO A 145 17.61 -15.01 -0.47
CA PRO A 145 17.73 -16.35 -1.02
C PRO A 145 16.41 -17.11 -0.98
N GLY A 146 15.96 -17.61 -2.13
CA GLY A 146 14.68 -18.31 -2.27
C GLY A 146 13.45 -17.43 -2.42
N TYR A 147 13.62 -16.12 -2.46
CA TYR A 147 12.55 -15.15 -2.70
C TYR A 147 12.59 -14.64 -4.15
N ALA A 148 11.41 -14.37 -4.72
CA ALA A 148 11.27 -13.62 -5.95
C ALA A 148 10.92 -12.17 -5.61
N ARG A 149 11.64 -11.22 -6.21
CA ARG A 149 11.43 -9.79 -6.00
C ARG A 149 10.12 -9.34 -6.64
N ILE A 150 9.26 -8.72 -5.85
CA ILE A 150 8.11 -7.96 -6.36
C ILE A 150 8.61 -6.62 -6.88
N ASP A 151 8.22 -6.26 -8.10
CA ASP A 151 8.28 -4.88 -8.57
C ASP A 151 6.91 -4.23 -8.31
N TRP A 152 6.89 -3.29 -7.38
CA TRP A 152 5.70 -2.69 -6.81
C TRP A 152 5.74 -1.18 -6.87
N TRP A 153 4.61 -0.60 -7.26
CA TRP A 153 4.37 0.81 -7.06
C TRP A 153 2.90 1.08 -6.73
N GLY A 154 2.69 2.11 -5.95
CA GLY A 154 1.36 2.47 -5.51
C GLY A 154 1.36 3.73 -4.67
N GLY A 155 0.26 3.95 -3.96
CA GLY A 155 0.11 5.07 -3.07
C GLY A 155 -1.12 4.94 -2.20
N ALA A 156 -1.17 5.72 -1.13
CA ALA A 156 -2.29 5.80 -0.20
C ALA A 156 -2.69 7.25 0.04
N LEU A 157 -3.98 7.52 0.07
CA LEU A 157 -4.54 8.81 0.46
C LEU A 157 -5.51 8.60 1.62
N CYS A 158 -5.23 9.23 2.76
CA CYS A 158 -6.10 9.27 3.92
C CYS A 158 -6.67 10.67 4.08
N THR A 159 -7.98 10.77 4.23
CA THR A 159 -8.68 12.05 4.42
C THR A 159 -9.57 11.99 5.64
N THR A 160 -9.43 12.95 6.53
CA THR A 160 -10.28 13.10 7.71
C THR A 160 -11.72 13.43 7.33
N LEU A 161 -12.66 12.77 8.00
CA LEU A 161 -14.10 12.99 7.89
C LEU A 161 -14.71 13.30 9.25
N ASP A 162 -15.94 13.79 9.26
CA ASP A 162 -16.80 13.92 10.45
C ASP A 162 -16.12 14.60 11.65
N GLY A 163 -15.43 15.70 11.44
CA GLY A 163 -14.77 16.45 12.50
C GLY A 163 -13.61 15.68 13.17
N GLY A 164 -13.00 14.72 12.47
CA GLY A 164 -11.84 13.97 12.95
C GLY A 164 -12.15 12.61 13.55
N GLN A 165 -13.42 12.15 13.53
CA GLN A 165 -13.81 10.87 14.13
C GLN A 165 -13.57 9.67 13.20
N THR A 166 -13.72 9.88 11.89
CA THR A 166 -13.57 8.86 10.88
C THR A 166 -12.70 9.37 9.74
N SER A 167 -12.32 8.49 8.83
CA SER A 167 -11.53 8.86 7.66
C SER A 167 -11.94 8.07 6.42
N GLU A 168 -11.54 8.56 5.27
CA GLU A 168 -11.52 7.83 4.02
C GLU A 168 -10.11 7.33 3.76
N LEU A 169 -10.00 6.10 3.26
CA LEU A 169 -8.73 5.53 2.79
C LEU A 169 -8.88 5.10 1.34
N ILE A 170 -8.02 5.61 0.48
CA ILE A 170 -7.90 5.21 -0.92
C ILE A 170 -6.48 4.67 -1.13
N TYR A 171 -6.37 3.56 -1.85
CA TYR A 171 -5.10 2.89 -2.09
C TYR A 171 -4.96 2.51 -3.56
N LEU A 172 -3.76 2.71 -4.08
CA LEU A 172 -3.34 2.24 -5.40
C LEU A 172 -2.34 1.12 -5.25
N ASP A 173 -2.47 0.12 -6.10
CA ASP A 173 -1.63 -1.06 -6.08
C ASP A 173 -1.37 -1.58 -7.50
N ARG A 174 -0.10 -1.63 -7.86
CA ARG A 174 0.39 -2.29 -9.07
C ARG A 174 1.57 -3.17 -8.72
N GLU A 175 1.42 -4.46 -8.88
CA GLU A 175 2.41 -5.45 -8.55
C GLU A 175 2.78 -6.32 -9.76
N ASN A 176 4.07 -6.41 -10.03
CA ASN A 176 4.64 -7.52 -10.78
C ASN A 176 5.24 -8.49 -9.75
N GLN A 177 4.62 -9.63 -9.60
CA GLN A 177 5.00 -10.64 -8.60
C GLN A 177 6.37 -11.28 -8.85
N GLY A 178 6.99 -11.01 -10.00
CA GLY A 178 8.26 -11.61 -10.38
C GLY A 178 8.20 -13.12 -10.56
N GLY A 179 9.35 -13.71 -10.87
CA GLY A 179 9.45 -15.14 -11.09
C GLY A 179 8.65 -15.59 -12.32
N TRP A 180 8.03 -16.79 -12.24
CA TRP A 180 7.31 -17.40 -13.35
C TRP A 180 5.80 -17.09 -13.37
N LEU A 181 5.26 -16.36 -12.39
CA LEU A 181 3.83 -16.07 -12.30
C LEU A 181 3.39 -15.15 -13.46
N PRO A 182 2.52 -15.62 -14.35
CA PRO A 182 2.07 -14.80 -15.45
C PRO A 182 1.09 -13.71 -14.98
N ALA A 183 1.21 -12.52 -15.53
CA ALA A 183 0.40 -11.36 -15.15
C ALA A 183 -1.11 -11.61 -15.24
N TRP A 184 -1.58 -12.41 -16.23
CA TRP A 184 -3.01 -12.72 -16.35
C TRP A 184 -3.55 -13.48 -15.13
N LEU A 185 -2.74 -14.35 -14.50
CA LEU A 185 -3.12 -15.07 -13.29
C LEU A 185 -3.17 -14.12 -12.10
N VAL A 186 -2.16 -13.28 -11.94
CA VAL A 186 -2.12 -12.23 -10.91
C VAL A 186 -3.35 -11.33 -11.05
N ASN A 187 -3.58 -10.74 -12.22
CA ASN A 187 -4.71 -9.86 -12.49
C ASN A 187 -6.08 -10.52 -12.19
N ARG A 188 -6.20 -11.84 -12.40
CA ARG A 188 -7.42 -12.61 -12.12
C ARG A 188 -7.69 -12.78 -10.62
N THR A 189 -6.65 -12.99 -9.84
CA THR A 189 -6.75 -13.26 -8.40
C THR A 189 -6.83 -11.98 -7.56
N MET A 190 -6.33 -10.86 -8.08
CA MET A 190 -6.24 -9.59 -7.36
C MET A 190 -7.58 -9.07 -6.83
N LYS A 191 -8.69 -9.32 -7.54
CA LYS A 191 -10.02 -8.88 -7.05
C LYS A 191 -10.31 -9.43 -5.65
N GLN A 192 -10.17 -10.74 -5.48
CA GLN A 192 -10.46 -11.40 -4.20
C GLN A 192 -9.46 -10.99 -3.12
N TYR A 193 -8.18 -10.91 -3.49
CA TYR A 193 -7.11 -10.48 -2.61
C TYR A 193 -7.38 -9.07 -2.06
N LEU A 194 -7.64 -8.10 -2.93
CA LEU A 194 -7.88 -6.71 -2.52
C LEU A 194 -9.17 -6.53 -1.72
N VAL A 195 -10.22 -7.29 -2.02
CA VAL A 195 -11.45 -7.27 -1.21
C VAL A 195 -11.14 -7.79 0.21
N THR A 196 -10.47 -8.92 0.32
CA THR A 196 -10.09 -9.50 1.60
C THR A 196 -9.21 -8.55 2.40
N GLN A 197 -8.18 -8.00 1.77
CA GLN A 197 -7.28 -7.02 2.39
C GLN A 197 -8.03 -5.79 2.91
N ALA A 198 -8.86 -5.17 2.07
CA ALA A 198 -9.62 -3.98 2.45
C ALA A 198 -10.61 -4.25 3.59
N GLU A 199 -11.28 -5.41 3.59
CA GLU A 199 -12.19 -5.82 4.67
C GLU A 199 -11.43 -6.08 5.99
N GLN A 200 -10.23 -6.64 5.93
CA GLN A 200 -9.36 -6.82 7.10
C GLN A 200 -8.86 -5.49 7.65
N VAL A 201 -8.40 -4.58 6.78
CA VAL A 201 -8.03 -3.21 7.17
C VAL A 201 -9.19 -2.51 7.86
N GLN A 202 -10.39 -2.58 7.29
CA GLN A 202 -11.59 -1.96 7.87
C GLN A 202 -11.90 -2.55 9.26
N ARG A 203 -11.82 -3.87 9.42
CA ARG A 203 -12.03 -4.56 10.70
C ARG A 203 -10.98 -4.15 11.73
N PHE A 204 -9.70 -4.17 11.35
CA PHE A 204 -8.60 -3.78 12.24
C PHE A 204 -8.83 -2.40 12.88
N PHE A 205 -9.21 -1.40 12.07
CA PHE A 205 -9.47 -0.07 12.60
C PHE A 205 -10.81 0.03 13.36
N ALA A 206 -11.82 -0.76 13.01
CA ALA A 206 -13.08 -0.84 13.78
C ALA A 206 -12.85 -1.44 15.17
N ASP A 207 -11.92 -2.37 15.31
CA ASP A 207 -11.55 -3.01 16.58
C ASP A 207 -10.57 -2.15 17.41
N GLY A 208 -10.29 -0.91 16.98
CA GLY A 208 -9.47 0.07 17.70
C GLY A 208 -8.07 0.27 17.11
N GLY A 209 -7.70 -0.48 16.08
CA GLY A 209 -6.45 -0.31 15.34
C GLY A 209 -5.19 -0.35 16.22
N PRO A 210 -4.16 0.47 15.92
CA PRO A 210 -2.92 0.53 16.70
C PRO A 210 -3.10 0.83 18.19
N MET A 211 -4.22 1.46 18.56
CA MET A 211 -4.49 1.82 19.97
C MET A 211 -4.97 0.63 20.79
N ALA A 212 -5.67 -0.33 20.18
CA ALA A 212 -6.10 -1.54 20.86
C ALA A 212 -4.92 -2.43 21.29
N LEU A 213 -3.87 -2.46 20.45
CA LEU A 213 -2.67 -3.28 20.68
C LEU A 213 -1.69 -2.67 21.71
N ARG A 214 -1.87 -1.40 22.07
CA ARG A 214 -1.06 -0.71 23.09
C ARG A 214 -1.64 -0.79 24.50
N ARG A 215 -2.74 -1.49 24.72
CA ARG A 215 -3.25 -1.72 26.06
C ARG A 215 -2.29 -2.67 26.78
N PRO A 216 -1.67 -2.27 27.90
CA PRO A 216 -0.93 -3.22 28.73
C PRO A 216 -1.90 -4.32 29.15
N GLU A 217 -1.48 -5.56 29.07
CA GLU A 217 -2.20 -6.66 29.72
C GLU A 217 -2.37 -6.30 31.22
N PRO A 218 -3.55 -6.57 31.79
CA PRO A 218 -3.83 -6.24 33.18
C PRO A 218 -2.95 -7.02 34.16
#